data_3ae6372af66ba725948215f77edc72a3
#
_entry.id   3ae6372af66ba725948215f77edc72a3
#
_cell.length_a   1.000
_cell.length_b   1.000
_cell.length_c   1.000
_cell.angle_alpha   90.00
_cell.angle_beta   90.00
_cell.angle_gamma   90.00
#
_symmetry.space_group_name_H-M   'P 1'
#
loop_
_entity.id
_entity.type
_entity.pdbx_description
1 polymer ?
#
loop_
_entity_poly.entity_id
_entity_poly.type
_entity_poly.pdbx_seq_one_letter_code
_entity_poly.pdbx_strand_id
1 'polypeptide(L)'
;MFFAATATSYTFYATQAQAQTYRFDSVVVDGNARIGQSAILSQAGIARGQNLSAGQLNDAYQRLVASGLFETVEIAPQGNTLRITVVELPTINRISFEGNRRIKDEALTAMVSSSERRVFNPSLAEKDAAAIAEAYSNDGRLAARVTPRVIKRRDNRVDLVFEIFEGDVVEVERLSFVGNRVFSDRRLRRVLGTKQAGLFRTLIKADTFVSDRIEADKQMLRDFYLSRGYVDFRINSVNAELTQERDGYFLVFNVQEGQQFKIGQVTTVSEMSGVDADEYQEVTKIRPGVVYSPSLIEQEISRMEALAIRNTVDFMRVEPRITRNDRDLTLDIEFVISRGQRVFVERIDIEGNTTTLDRVIRRQFPVAEGDPFNPREIRESAERIRALDYFESPQVNAREGSSPEQVIVDVDVAEKPTGSLSFGGTFSSENGFGLAVSFVERNFVGRGQTLKLDFSTAEESETYGISFREPAVLGRDLGFGLQLSYGTSNSSAYTFDSESIVFKPNLDFPLSENGRLSVNYTAESIDVLARNPAEHGLIIQDDINAGAQFRSSVGYTYTYDTRRSGLDPTAGVLLQFGQDFAGLGGDSKFVRTTGKHHAWF
;
A
#
# COMPACT_ATOMS: atom_id res chain seq x y z
N MET A 1 49.64 16.26 -81.64
CA MET A 1 49.70 14.81 -81.43
C MET A 1 48.42 14.40 -80.71
N PHE A 2 47.47 13.83 -81.48
CA PHE A 2 46.20 13.36 -80.95
C PHE A 2 46.36 11.90 -80.49
N PHE A 3 45.99 11.63 -79.24
CA PHE A 3 45.79 10.23 -78.78
C PHE A 3 44.29 9.96 -78.68
N ALA A 4 43.84 9.08 -79.46
CA ALA A 4 42.48 8.54 -79.43
C ALA A 4 42.42 7.40 -78.39
N ALA A 5 41.54 7.53 -77.40
CA ALA A 5 41.25 6.48 -76.43
C ALA A 5 40.04 5.68 -76.91
N THR A 6 40.26 4.42 -77.26
CA THR A 6 39.22 3.44 -77.61
C THR A 6 38.56 2.90 -76.32
N ALA A 7 37.29 3.20 -76.07
CA ALA A 7 36.46 2.64 -75.03
C ALA A 7 35.92 1.28 -75.45
N THR A 8 36.35 0.22 -74.73
CA THR A 8 35.82 -1.13 -74.89
C THR A 8 34.62 -1.32 -73.98
N SER A 9 33.43 -1.43 -74.56
CA SER A 9 32.19 -1.69 -73.76
C SER A 9 32.09 -3.19 -73.43
N TYR A 10 32.18 -3.50 -72.12
CA TYR A 10 31.85 -4.83 -71.66
C TYR A 10 30.34 -4.94 -71.37
N THR A 11 29.64 -5.70 -72.21
CA THR A 11 28.23 -6.10 -71.99
C THR A 11 28.19 -7.21 -70.95
N PHE A 12 27.74 -6.88 -69.71
CA PHE A 12 27.39 -7.87 -68.67
C PHE A 12 26.08 -8.54 -69.08
N TYR A 13 26.15 -9.81 -69.48
CA TYR A 13 24.97 -10.68 -69.52
C TYR A 13 24.59 -11.04 -68.10
N ALA A 14 23.53 -10.42 -67.59
CA ALA A 14 22.87 -10.88 -66.37
C ALA A 14 22.20 -12.24 -66.66
N THR A 15 22.81 -13.31 -66.25
CA THR A 15 22.15 -14.62 -66.16
C THR A 15 20.98 -14.52 -65.23
N GLN A 16 19.76 -14.51 -65.75
CA GLN A 16 18.54 -14.69 -64.96
C GLN A 16 18.65 -16.06 -64.30
N ALA A 17 18.81 -16.05 -62.96
CA ALA A 17 18.65 -17.26 -62.15
C ALA A 17 17.19 -17.72 -62.30
N GLN A 18 16.97 -18.74 -63.11
CA GLN A 18 15.66 -19.40 -63.19
C GLN A 18 15.39 -19.99 -61.79
N ALA A 19 14.36 -19.45 -61.10
CA ALA A 19 13.86 -20.02 -59.87
C ALA A 19 13.44 -21.47 -60.17
N GLN A 20 14.15 -22.44 -59.59
CA GLN A 20 13.77 -23.84 -59.69
C GLN A 20 12.39 -24.02 -59.08
N THR A 21 11.41 -24.31 -59.96
CA THR A 21 10.06 -24.69 -59.54
C THR A 21 9.91 -26.19 -59.55
N TYR A 22 9.46 -26.74 -58.45
CA TYR A 22 9.22 -28.15 -58.27
C TYR A 22 7.71 -28.42 -58.39
N ARG A 23 7.36 -29.45 -59.14
CA ARG A 23 5.98 -29.98 -59.17
C ARG A 23 5.96 -31.32 -58.49
N PHE A 24 5.17 -31.41 -57.44
CA PHE A 24 5.05 -32.65 -56.66
C PHE A 24 3.69 -33.32 -56.94
N ASP A 25 3.70 -34.56 -57.41
CA ASP A 25 2.50 -35.36 -57.63
C ASP A 25 1.95 -35.91 -56.31
N SER A 26 2.80 -36.05 -55.34
CA SER A 26 2.42 -36.49 -53.97
C SER A 26 3.16 -35.74 -52.88
N VAL A 27 2.50 -35.58 -51.73
CA VAL A 27 3.09 -35.05 -50.52
C VAL A 27 2.91 -36.08 -49.39
N VAL A 28 4.03 -36.52 -48.83
CA VAL A 28 4.04 -37.50 -47.72
C VAL A 28 4.48 -36.75 -46.45
N VAL A 29 3.73 -36.95 -45.37
CA VAL A 29 4.11 -36.44 -44.04
C VAL A 29 4.43 -37.62 -43.16
N ASP A 30 5.64 -37.63 -42.64
CA ASP A 30 6.17 -38.68 -41.75
C ASP A 30 6.42 -38.15 -40.37
N GLY A 31 6.22 -38.99 -39.33
CA GLY A 31 6.50 -38.65 -37.94
C GLY A 31 5.33 -37.92 -37.21
N ASN A 32 4.24 -37.64 -37.91
CA ASN A 32 3.05 -37.12 -37.29
C ASN A 32 2.29 -38.21 -36.51
N ALA A 33 1.93 -37.94 -35.26
CA ALA A 33 1.22 -38.90 -34.42
C ALA A 33 -0.19 -38.39 -34.05
N ARG A 34 -0.31 -37.12 -33.71
CA ARG A 34 -1.54 -36.49 -33.21
C ARG A 34 -2.13 -35.53 -34.25
N ILE A 35 -1.25 -34.83 -34.94
CA ILE A 35 -1.66 -33.82 -35.92
C ILE A 35 -1.85 -34.50 -37.29
N GLY A 36 -3.07 -34.46 -37.84
CA GLY A 36 -3.36 -35.08 -39.11
C GLY A 36 -2.59 -34.44 -40.26
N GLN A 37 -2.21 -35.24 -41.28
CA GLN A 37 -1.48 -34.79 -42.48
C GLN A 37 -2.11 -33.55 -43.11
N SER A 38 -3.44 -33.51 -43.22
CA SER A 38 -4.17 -32.36 -43.83
C SER A 38 -3.97 -31.06 -43.04
N ALA A 39 -3.89 -31.13 -41.69
CA ALA A 39 -3.64 -29.97 -40.85
C ALA A 39 -2.21 -29.45 -41.01
N ILE A 40 -1.21 -30.36 -41.11
CA ILE A 40 0.19 -30.01 -41.36
C ILE A 40 0.35 -29.33 -42.72
N LEU A 41 -0.28 -29.87 -43.78
CA LEU A 41 -0.25 -29.27 -45.10
C LEU A 41 -0.94 -27.91 -45.14
N SER A 42 -2.08 -27.75 -44.47
CA SER A 42 -2.75 -26.46 -44.34
C SER A 42 -1.87 -25.43 -43.62
N GLN A 43 -1.23 -25.82 -42.52
CA GLN A 43 -0.31 -24.95 -41.77
C GLN A 43 0.92 -24.58 -42.59
N ALA A 44 1.46 -25.51 -43.39
CA ALA A 44 2.56 -25.28 -44.31
C ALA A 44 2.14 -24.38 -45.48
N GLY A 45 0.83 -24.26 -45.78
CA GLY A 45 0.29 -23.57 -46.95
C GLY A 45 0.61 -24.29 -48.24
N ILE A 46 0.66 -25.63 -48.22
CA ILE A 46 0.96 -26.49 -49.37
C ILE A 46 -0.31 -27.22 -49.80
N ALA A 47 -0.70 -27.01 -51.09
CA ALA A 47 -1.77 -27.75 -51.71
C ALA A 47 -1.19 -28.87 -52.61
N ARG A 48 -1.91 -30.00 -52.71
CA ARG A 48 -1.50 -31.09 -53.61
C ARG A 48 -1.53 -30.64 -55.07
N GLY A 49 -0.48 -30.98 -55.81
CA GLY A 49 -0.38 -30.64 -57.24
C GLY A 49 0.05 -29.20 -57.51
N GLN A 50 0.40 -28.44 -56.51
CA GLN A 50 0.89 -27.07 -56.66
C GLN A 50 2.35 -27.02 -57.11
N ASN A 51 2.68 -26.09 -58.03
CA ASN A 51 4.07 -25.79 -58.34
C ASN A 51 4.67 -24.92 -57.25
N LEU A 52 5.74 -25.38 -56.62
CA LEU A 52 6.38 -24.69 -55.50
C LEU A 52 7.82 -24.28 -55.87
N SER A 53 8.16 -23.03 -55.65
CA SER A 53 9.54 -22.56 -55.71
C SER A 53 10.33 -22.93 -54.46
N ALA A 54 11.66 -22.91 -54.53
CA ALA A 54 12.52 -23.10 -53.35
C ALA A 54 12.21 -22.09 -52.22
N GLY A 55 11.86 -20.83 -52.58
CA GLY A 55 11.43 -19.83 -51.62
C GLY A 55 10.12 -20.21 -50.89
N GLN A 56 9.12 -20.71 -51.64
CA GLN A 56 7.85 -21.16 -51.04
C GLN A 56 8.01 -22.39 -50.17
N LEU A 57 8.95 -23.28 -50.46
CA LEU A 57 9.29 -24.39 -49.54
C LEU A 57 9.94 -23.91 -48.27
N ASN A 58 10.80 -22.89 -48.36
CA ASN A 58 11.37 -22.25 -47.18
C ASN A 58 10.29 -21.53 -46.33
N ASP A 59 9.36 -20.82 -46.98
CA ASP A 59 8.25 -20.17 -46.30
C ASP A 59 7.33 -21.19 -45.61
N ALA A 60 7.11 -22.36 -46.24
CA ALA A 60 6.37 -23.46 -45.61
C ALA A 60 7.10 -24.03 -44.37
N TYR A 61 8.42 -24.19 -44.49
CA TYR A 61 9.26 -24.58 -43.35
C TYR A 61 9.14 -23.56 -42.21
N GLN A 62 9.30 -22.27 -42.51
CA GLN A 62 9.18 -21.21 -41.49
C GLN A 62 7.79 -21.18 -40.86
N ARG A 63 6.70 -21.38 -41.59
CA ARG A 63 5.35 -21.46 -41.05
C ARG A 63 5.17 -22.64 -40.11
N LEU A 64 5.71 -23.81 -40.45
CA LEU A 64 5.65 -25.00 -39.60
C LEU A 64 6.45 -24.81 -38.30
N VAL A 65 7.66 -24.24 -38.40
CA VAL A 65 8.49 -23.93 -37.22
C VAL A 65 7.83 -22.87 -36.33
N ALA A 66 7.31 -21.79 -36.97
CA ALA A 66 6.63 -20.71 -36.23
C ALA A 66 5.31 -21.15 -35.57
N SER A 67 4.72 -22.26 -36.01
CA SER A 67 3.52 -22.80 -35.38
C SER A 67 3.71 -23.25 -33.93
N GLY A 68 4.96 -23.54 -33.51
CA GLY A 68 5.29 -24.05 -32.17
C GLY A 68 4.74 -25.46 -31.87
N LEU A 69 4.33 -26.20 -32.90
CA LEU A 69 3.76 -27.55 -32.78
C LEU A 69 4.80 -28.66 -32.92
N PHE A 70 5.95 -28.36 -33.49
CA PHE A 70 6.95 -29.32 -33.85
C PHE A 70 8.31 -28.99 -33.22
N GLU A 71 9.02 -30.02 -32.74
CA GLU A 71 10.40 -29.94 -32.25
C GLU A 71 11.38 -29.85 -33.43
N THR A 72 11.14 -30.66 -34.45
CA THR A 72 11.91 -30.64 -35.69
C THR A 72 10.97 -30.69 -36.89
N VAL A 73 11.36 -29.99 -37.96
CA VAL A 73 10.68 -29.98 -39.25
C VAL A 73 11.76 -30.13 -40.31
N GLU A 74 11.58 -31.05 -41.24
CA GLU A 74 12.42 -31.19 -42.42
C GLU A 74 11.55 -31.29 -43.65
N ILE A 75 11.82 -30.47 -44.66
CA ILE A 75 11.11 -30.49 -45.95
C ILE A 75 12.12 -30.86 -47.02
N ALA A 76 12.00 -32.08 -47.58
CA ALA A 76 12.92 -32.60 -48.55
C ALA A 76 12.19 -32.99 -49.85
N PRO A 77 12.55 -32.41 -51.01
CA PRO A 77 12.12 -32.89 -52.31
C PRO A 77 12.76 -34.26 -52.63
N GLN A 78 11.95 -35.26 -52.94
CA GLN A 78 12.39 -36.59 -53.34
C GLN A 78 11.76 -36.97 -54.71
N GLY A 79 12.37 -36.56 -55.78
CA GLY A 79 11.81 -36.72 -57.13
C GLY A 79 10.47 -35.97 -57.26
N ASN A 80 9.38 -36.70 -57.61
CA ASN A 80 8.03 -36.16 -57.71
C ASN A 80 7.25 -36.12 -56.37
N THR A 81 7.89 -36.50 -55.28
CA THR A 81 7.26 -36.52 -53.94
C THR A 81 7.92 -35.49 -53.03
N LEU A 82 7.13 -34.67 -52.36
CA LEU A 82 7.58 -33.80 -51.30
C LEU A 82 7.45 -34.57 -49.98
N ARG A 83 8.56 -34.81 -49.32
CA ARG A 83 8.56 -35.43 -47.99
C ARG A 83 8.69 -34.35 -46.89
N ILE A 84 7.76 -34.34 -45.97
CA ILE A 84 7.76 -33.46 -44.79
C ILE A 84 7.91 -34.39 -43.59
N THR A 85 9.08 -34.36 -42.95
CA THR A 85 9.31 -35.12 -41.72
C THR A 85 9.14 -34.17 -40.54
N VAL A 86 8.31 -34.54 -39.59
CA VAL A 86 8.04 -33.73 -38.38
C VAL A 86 8.22 -34.56 -37.12
N VAL A 87 8.70 -33.94 -36.07
CA VAL A 87 8.64 -34.49 -34.71
C VAL A 87 7.73 -33.56 -33.92
N GLU A 88 6.57 -34.08 -33.51
CA GLU A 88 5.59 -33.28 -32.75
C GLU A 88 6.08 -32.98 -31.32
N LEU A 89 6.00 -31.72 -30.89
CA LEU A 89 6.17 -31.37 -29.49
C LEU A 89 5.11 -32.06 -28.63
N PRO A 90 5.47 -32.59 -27.45
CA PRO A 90 4.54 -33.29 -26.57
C PRO A 90 3.48 -32.33 -26.01
N THR A 91 2.37 -32.89 -25.56
CA THR A 91 1.32 -32.15 -24.85
C THR A 91 1.51 -32.28 -23.35
N ILE A 92 1.36 -31.17 -22.62
CA ILE A 92 1.39 -31.17 -21.17
C ILE A 92 0.17 -31.97 -20.64
N ASN A 93 0.44 -33.03 -19.92
CA ASN A 93 -0.55 -33.86 -19.26
C ASN A 93 -0.92 -33.29 -17.89
N ARG A 94 0.09 -32.89 -17.12
CA ARG A 94 -0.04 -32.34 -15.77
C ARG A 94 1.07 -31.35 -15.50
N ILE A 95 0.75 -30.31 -14.73
CA ILE A 95 1.74 -29.39 -14.13
C ILE A 95 1.76 -29.65 -12.63
N SER A 96 2.94 -29.75 -12.05
CA SER A 96 3.13 -29.94 -10.61
C SER A 96 4.34 -29.15 -10.11
N PHE A 97 4.31 -28.80 -8.83
CA PHE A 97 5.36 -28.09 -8.15
C PHE A 97 5.92 -28.99 -7.05
N GLU A 98 7.24 -29.04 -6.92
CA GLU A 98 7.92 -29.86 -5.92
C GLU A 98 8.94 -29.00 -5.16
N GLY A 99 8.97 -29.14 -3.83
CA GLY A 99 9.89 -28.40 -2.97
C GLY A 99 9.37 -27.08 -2.44
N ASN A 100 8.21 -26.60 -2.91
CA ASN A 100 7.55 -25.41 -2.41
C ASN A 100 6.86 -25.68 -1.07
N ARG A 101 7.24 -24.92 -0.05
CA ARG A 101 6.64 -24.95 1.29
C ARG A 101 5.99 -23.61 1.65
N ARG A 102 6.49 -22.53 1.06
CA ARG A 102 6.10 -21.16 1.37
C ARG A 102 4.96 -20.66 0.51
N ILE A 103 5.08 -20.83 -0.81
CA ILE A 103 4.04 -20.45 -1.76
C ILE A 103 3.25 -21.71 -2.11
N LYS A 104 1.94 -21.65 -1.99
CA LYS A 104 1.04 -22.79 -2.27
C LYS A 104 0.89 -23.02 -3.77
N ASP A 105 0.57 -24.27 -4.15
CA ASP A 105 0.40 -24.68 -5.54
C ASP A 105 -0.62 -23.84 -6.29
N GLU A 106 -1.71 -23.43 -5.63
CA GLU A 106 -2.75 -22.60 -6.26
C GLU A 106 -2.19 -21.24 -6.71
N ALA A 107 -1.37 -20.61 -5.86
CA ALA A 107 -0.74 -19.34 -6.18
C ALA A 107 0.33 -19.49 -7.27
N LEU A 108 1.14 -20.57 -7.22
CA LEU A 108 2.12 -20.87 -8.27
C LEU A 108 1.45 -21.15 -9.62
N THR A 109 0.33 -21.86 -9.61
CA THR A 109 -0.45 -22.15 -10.83
C THR A 109 -0.98 -20.86 -11.48
N ALA A 110 -1.34 -19.86 -10.69
CA ALA A 110 -1.81 -18.57 -11.21
C ALA A 110 -0.68 -17.73 -11.84
N MET A 111 0.59 -18.00 -11.50
CA MET A 111 1.75 -17.26 -11.99
C MET A 111 2.30 -17.81 -13.31
N VAL A 112 2.06 -19.10 -13.62
CA VAL A 112 2.58 -19.74 -14.81
C VAL A 112 1.66 -19.58 -16.01
N SER A 113 2.26 -19.35 -17.18
CA SER A 113 1.54 -19.25 -18.45
C SER A 113 1.34 -20.63 -19.12
N SER A 114 2.15 -21.62 -18.75
CA SER A 114 1.97 -23.00 -19.18
C SER A 114 0.67 -23.57 -18.61
N SER A 115 -0.06 -24.34 -19.40
CA SER A 115 -1.31 -24.96 -18.96
C SER A 115 -1.45 -26.39 -19.46
N GLU A 116 -2.20 -27.20 -18.69
CA GLU A 116 -2.50 -28.58 -19.04
C GLU A 116 -3.23 -28.67 -20.39
N ARG A 117 -3.02 -29.76 -21.11
CA ARG A 117 -3.59 -30.06 -22.44
C ARG A 117 -3.11 -29.12 -23.57
N ARG A 118 -2.12 -28.27 -23.31
CA ARG A 118 -1.45 -27.46 -24.31
C ARG A 118 -0.14 -28.10 -24.75
N VAL A 119 0.36 -27.69 -25.92
CA VAL A 119 1.66 -28.14 -26.42
C VAL A 119 2.76 -27.61 -25.48
N PHE A 120 3.66 -28.47 -25.10
CA PHE A 120 4.80 -28.11 -24.27
C PHE A 120 5.77 -27.22 -25.07
N ASN A 121 6.05 -26.06 -24.53
CA ASN A 121 7.04 -25.12 -25.07
C ASN A 121 8.17 -24.95 -24.05
N PRO A 122 9.40 -25.41 -24.37
CA PRO A 122 10.54 -25.29 -23.45
C PRO A 122 10.83 -23.85 -23.02
N SER A 123 10.79 -22.91 -23.97
CA SER A 123 11.06 -21.48 -23.67
C SER A 123 10.00 -20.87 -22.74
N LEU A 124 8.74 -21.31 -22.87
CA LEU A 124 7.69 -20.87 -21.96
C LEU A 124 7.87 -21.44 -20.56
N ALA A 125 8.26 -22.73 -20.45
CA ALA A 125 8.54 -23.35 -19.17
C ALA A 125 9.71 -22.70 -18.42
N GLU A 126 10.76 -22.29 -19.15
CA GLU A 126 11.87 -21.52 -18.56
C GLU A 126 11.41 -20.12 -18.09
N LYS A 127 10.56 -19.47 -18.89
CA LYS A 127 9.98 -18.18 -18.50
C LYS A 127 9.10 -18.30 -17.27
N ASP A 128 8.30 -19.35 -17.18
CA ASP A 128 7.46 -19.64 -16.01
C ASP A 128 8.34 -19.94 -14.78
N ALA A 129 9.42 -20.69 -14.94
CA ALA A 129 10.38 -20.95 -13.87
C ALA A 129 11.04 -19.64 -13.37
N ALA A 130 11.39 -18.74 -14.29
CA ALA A 130 11.92 -17.42 -13.93
C ALA A 130 10.89 -16.57 -13.16
N ALA A 131 9.63 -16.58 -13.57
CA ALA A 131 8.56 -15.86 -12.88
C ALA A 131 8.33 -16.40 -11.45
N ILE A 132 8.38 -17.74 -11.28
CA ILE A 132 8.30 -18.34 -9.94
C ILE A 132 9.52 -17.95 -9.10
N ALA A 133 10.73 -17.99 -9.65
CA ALA A 133 11.95 -17.61 -8.95
C ALA A 133 11.91 -16.12 -8.52
N GLU A 134 11.37 -15.24 -9.36
CA GLU A 134 11.15 -13.83 -9.06
C GLU A 134 10.16 -13.64 -7.90
N ALA A 135 9.08 -14.42 -7.86
CA ALA A 135 8.11 -14.37 -6.75
C ALA A 135 8.77 -14.76 -5.41
N TYR A 136 9.65 -15.78 -5.40
CA TYR A 136 10.44 -16.11 -4.22
C TYR A 136 11.47 -15.04 -3.87
N SER A 137 12.08 -14.40 -4.86
CA SER A 137 13.00 -13.28 -4.64
C SER A 137 12.28 -12.09 -3.98
N ASN A 138 11.06 -11.79 -4.40
CA ASN A 138 10.22 -10.74 -3.79
C ASN A 138 9.78 -11.08 -2.36
N ASP A 139 9.71 -12.37 -1.99
CA ASP A 139 9.54 -12.83 -0.59
C ASP A 139 10.88 -12.89 0.18
N GLY A 140 11.97 -12.35 -0.39
CA GLY A 140 13.30 -12.26 0.24
C GLY A 140 14.16 -13.53 0.14
N ARG A 141 13.81 -14.46 -0.73
CA ARG A 141 14.53 -15.72 -0.95
C ARG A 141 15.36 -15.65 -2.24
N LEU A 142 16.39 -14.80 -2.22
CA LEU A 142 17.23 -14.53 -3.41
C LEU A 142 18.02 -15.74 -3.91
N ALA A 143 18.21 -16.75 -3.07
CA ALA A 143 18.85 -17.99 -3.43
C ALA A 143 17.89 -19.02 -4.03
N ALA A 144 16.62 -18.69 -4.18
CA ALA A 144 15.62 -19.57 -4.76
C ALA A 144 16.00 -19.96 -6.20
N ARG A 145 15.84 -21.23 -6.51
CA ARG A 145 16.07 -21.78 -7.85
C ARG A 145 14.86 -22.59 -8.25
N VAL A 146 14.42 -22.39 -9.47
CA VAL A 146 13.31 -23.13 -10.05
C VAL A 146 13.80 -23.76 -11.34
N THR A 147 13.68 -25.08 -11.43
CA THR A 147 14.12 -25.83 -12.60
C THR A 147 12.93 -26.58 -13.18
N PRO A 148 12.55 -26.30 -14.43
CA PRO A 148 11.50 -27.06 -15.09
C PRO A 148 12.01 -28.43 -15.47
N ARG A 149 11.32 -29.49 -15.06
CA ARG A 149 11.63 -30.86 -15.37
C ARG A 149 10.51 -31.49 -16.16
N VAL A 150 10.89 -32.16 -17.25
CA VAL A 150 9.94 -32.82 -18.17
C VAL A 150 9.98 -34.32 -17.99
N ILE A 151 8.86 -34.90 -17.60
CA ILE A 151 8.71 -36.36 -17.45
C ILE A 151 7.91 -36.90 -18.64
N LYS A 152 8.55 -37.61 -19.53
CA LYS A 152 7.91 -38.22 -20.71
C LYS A 152 6.90 -39.29 -20.30
N ARG A 153 5.73 -39.28 -20.91
CA ARG A 153 4.62 -40.22 -20.74
C ARG A 153 4.33 -40.91 -22.08
N ARG A 154 3.40 -41.87 -22.05
CA ARG A 154 2.89 -42.50 -23.28
C ARG A 154 2.09 -41.48 -24.11
N ASP A 155 1.86 -41.78 -25.37
CA ASP A 155 1.04 -41.00 -26.30
C ASP A 155 1.51 -39.54 -26.51
N ASN A 156 2.84 -39.36 -26.63
CA ASN A 156 3.50 -38.05 -26.81
C ASN A 156 3.02 -37.01 -25.80
N ARG A 157 2.92 -37.38 -24.51
CA ARG A 157 2.59 -36.50 -23.38
C ARG A 157 3.76 -36.29 -22.47
N VAL A 158 3.75 -35.20 -21.74
CA VAL A 158 4.73 -34.88 -20.69
C VAL A 158 4.04 -34.36 -19.44
N ASP A 159 4.58 -34.72 -18.29
CA ASP A 159 4.30 -33.99 -17.06
C ASP A 159 5.40 -32.94 -16.89
N LEU A 160 5.00 -31.70 -16.68
CA LEU A 160 5.89 -30.58 -16.39
C LEU A 160 5.96 -30.40 -14.87
N VAL A 161 7.12 -30.60 -14.30
CA VAL A 161 7.38 -30.46 -12.88
C VAL A 161 8.32 -29.27 -12.67
N PHE A 162 7.90 -28.29 -11.88
CA PHE A 162 8.79 -27.23 -11.43
C PHE A 162 9.43 -27.67 -10.12
N GLU A 163 10.72 -28.07 -10.17
CA GLU A 163 11.49 -28.36 -8.98
C GLU A 163 11.98 -27.05 -8.36
N ILE A 164 11.51 -26.77 -7.13
CA ILE A 164 11.74 -25.51 -6.44
C ILE A 164 12.68 -25.77 -5.26
N PHE A 165 13.81 -25.10 -5.28
CA PHE A 165 14.67 -24.94 -4.12
C PHE A 165 14.43 -23.53 -3.57
N GLU A 166 13.72 -23.42 -2.44
CA GLU A 166 13.31 -22.11 -1.90
C GLU A 166 14.50 -21.30 -1.36
N GLY A 167 15.59 -21.95 -0.93
CA GLY A 167 16.69 -21.27 -0.25
C GLY A 167 16.28 -20.68 1.11
N ASP A 168 17.23 -20.05 1.79
CA ASP A 168 16.99 -19.34 3.03
C ASP A 168 16.62 -17.88 2.76
N VAL A 169 15.94 -17.25 3.73
CA VAL A 169 15.67 -15.82 3.70
C VAL A 169 16.97 -15.08 3.93
N VAL A 170 17.29 -14.15 3.05
CA VAL A 170 18.50 -13.33 3.19
C VAL A 170 18.13 -12.06 3.95
N GLU A 171 18.74 -11.87 5.11
CA GLU A 171 18.46 -10.78 6.03
C GLU A 171 19.42 -9.60 5.80
N VAL A 172 19.00 -8.40 6.23
CA VAL A 172 19.88 -7.24 6.28
C VAL A 172 20.63 -7.24 7.61
N GLU A 173 21.83 -7.81 7.62
CA GLU A 173 22.65 -7.88 8.83
C GLU A 173 23.13 -6.53 9.31
N ARG A 174 23.50 -5.66 8.38
CA ARG A 174 24.00 -4.33 8.69
C ARG A 174 23.45 -3.30 7.73
N LEU A 175 22.94 -2.21 8.32
CA LEU A 175 22.49 -1.04 7.59
C LEU A 175 23.28 0.17 8.09
N SER A 176 24.05 0.81 7.22
CA SER A 176 24.94 1.93 7.54
C SER A 176 24.82 3.05 6.53
N PHE A 177 25.29 4.22 6.93
CA PHE A 177 25.29 5.43 6.10
C PHE A 177 26.69 5.99 6.02
N VAL A 178 27.02 6.58 4.87
CA VAL A 178 28.26 7.28 4.62
C VAL A 178 27.93 8.67 4.08
N GLY A 179 28.54 9.70 4.65
CA GLY A 179 28.29 11.09 4.28
C GLY A 179 27.25 11.81 5.13
N ASN A 180 26.56 11.10 6.01
CA ASN A 180 25.65 11.68 7.00
C ASN A 180 26.43 12.33 8.15
N ARG A 181 26.35 13.64 8.28
CA ARG A 181 27.03 14.43 9.33
C ARG A 181 26.04 15.03 10.32
N VAL A 182 24.84 15.34 9.85
CA VAL A 182 23.79 16.02 10.62
C VAL A 182 22.94 15.02 11.42
N PHE A 183 22.57 13.91 10.78
CA PHE A 183 21.75 12.90 11.44
C PHE A 183 22.55 11.62 11.66
N SER A 184 22.43 11.05 12.85
CA SER A 184 23.10 9.78 13.17
C SER A 184 22.45 8.60 12.44
N ASP A 185 23.25 7.56 12.17
CA ASP A 185 22.78 6.28 11.58
C ASP A 185 21.56 5.72 12.31
N ARG A 186 21.55 5.82 13.65
CA ARG A 186 20.42 5.34 14.46
C ARG A 186 19.12 6.09 14.12
N ARG A 187 19.20 7.40 13.84
CA ARG A 187 18.03 8.19 13.46
C ARG A 187 17.57 7.85 12.04
N LEU A 188 18.51 7.76 11.10
CA LEU A 188 18.21 7.43 9.71
C LEU A 188 17.63 6.01 9.57
N ARG A 189 18.17 5.02 10.30
CA ARG A 189 17.61 3.67 10.33
C ARG A 189 16.16 3.60 10.79
N ARG A 190 15.70 4.54 11.63
CA ARG A 190 14.29 4.59 12.04
C ARG A 190 13.35 5.07 10.93
N VAL A 191 13.86 5.91 10.01
CA VAL A 191 13.10 6.45 8.89
C VAL A 191 12.81 5.37 7.86
N LEU A 192 13.73 4.43 7.65
CA LEU A 192 13.62 3.39 6.65
C LEU A 192 12.58 2.34 7.00
N GLY A 193 11.92 1.80 5.97
CA GLY A 193 11.07 0.61 6.06
C GLY A 193 11.89 -0.65 6.30
N THR A 194 13.06 -0.74 5.64
CA THR A 194 14.03 -1.83 5.87
C THR A 194 14.65 -1.72 7.26
N LYS A 195 14.62 -2.82 8.00
CA LYS A 195 15.19 -2.91 9.35
C LYS A 195 16.42 -3.83 9.33
N GLN A 196 17.33 -3.57 10.26
CA GLN A 196 18.49 -4.42 10.48
C GLN A 196 18.05 -5.64 11.31
N ALA A 197 18.57 -6.83 10.98
CA ALA A 197 18.32 -8.07 11.72
C ALA A 197 18.64 -7.92 13.22
N GLY A 198 17.73 -8.39 14.06
CA GLY A 198 17.82 -8.26 15.52
C GLY A 198 17.56 -9.58 16.23
N LEU A 199 17.58 -9.56 17.58
CA LEU A 199 17.37 -10.76 18.42
C LEU A 199 16.00 -11.46 18.21
N PHE A 200 14.99 -10.72 17.71
CA PHE A 200 13.64 -11.22 17.43
C PHE A 200 13.36 -11.40 15.93
N ARG A 201 14.39 -11.69 15.14
CA ARG A 201 14.34 -11.79 13.67
C ARG A 201 13.24 -12.72 13.13
N THR A 202 12.90 -13.78 13.84
CA THR A 202 11.82 -14.71 13.43
C THR A 202 10.43 -14.10 13.43
N LEU A 203 10.23 -12.95 14.10
CA LEU A 203 8.96 -12.24 14.22
C LEU A 203 8.87 -10.97 13.36
N ILE A 204 10.01 -10.48 12.83
CA ILE A 204 10.10 -9.19 12.13
C ILE A 204 10.46 -9.45 10.66
N LYS A 205 9.48 -9.39 9.77
CA LYS A 205 9.70 -9.55 8.31
C LYS A 205 10.36 -8.32 7.64
N ALA A 206 10.53 -7.22 8.36
CA ALA A 206 11.10 -5.97 7.83
C ALA A 206 12.64 -6.01 7.68
N ASP A 207 13.30 -7.03 8.23
CA ASP A 207 14.74 -7.28 8.11
C ASP A 207 15.13 -8.11 6.87
N THR A 208 14.16 -8.60 6.11
CA THR A 208 14.38 -9.30 4.84
C THR A 208 14.80 -8.32 3.74
N PHE A 209 15.81 -8.69 2.97
CA PHE A 209 16.24 -7.91 1.81
C PHE A 209 15.22 -8.00 0.67
N VAL A 210 14.67 -6.86 0.25
CA VAL A 210 13.74 -6.75 -0.88
C VAL A 210 14.12 -5.51 -1.70
N SER A 211 14.43 -5.68 -2.99
CA SER A 211 14.90 -4.59 -3.86
C SER A 211 13.92 -3.42 -3.95
N ASP A 212 12.63 -3.70 -4.09
CA ASP A 212 11.60 -2.65 -4.20
C ASP A 212 11.49 -1.82 -2.92
N ARG A 213 11.75 -2.43 -1.77
CA ARG A 213 11.77 -1.73 -0.48
C ARG A 213 12.92 -0.72 -0.41
N ILE A 214 14.06 -1.01 -1.05
CA ILE A 214 15.20 -0.07 -1.09
C ILE A 214 14.84 1.19 -1.88
N GLU A 215 14.08 1.08 -2.97
CA GLU A 215 13.61 2.27 -3.71
C GLU A 215 12.64 3.10 -2.86
N ALA A 216 11.73 2.45 -2.15
CA ALA A 216 10.87 3.14 -1.18
C ALA A 216 11.68 3.81 -0.05
N ASP A 217 12.71 3.13 0.46
CA ASP A 217 13.61 3.67 1.48
C ASP A 217 14.39 4.89 0.99
N LYS A 218 14.84 4.89 -0.26
CA LYS A 218 15.47 6.07 -0.88
C LYS A 218 14.51 7.26 -0.91
N GLN A 219 13.24 7.01 -1.23
CA GLN A 219 12.24 8.08 -1.24
C GLN A 219 11.97 8.58 0.18
N MET A 220 11.81 7.68 1.17
CA MET A 220 11.64 8.06 2.58
C MET A 220 12.80 8.91 3.09
N LEU A 221 14.05 8.60 2.71
CA LEU A 221 15.21 9.43 3.08
C LEU A 221 15.16 10.79 2.41
N ARG A 222 14.81 10.88 1.13
CA ARG A 222 14.68 12.18 0.44
C ARG A 222 13.62 13.04 1.13
N ASP A 223 12.46 12.48 1.42
CA ASP A 223 11.36 13.19 2.07
C ASP A 223 11.75 13.63 3.50
N PHE A 224 12.48 12.77 4.22
CA PHE A 224 12.98 13.08 5.55
C PHE A 224 13.92 14.28 5.56
N TYR A 225 14.89 14.32 4.63
CA TYR A 225 15.83 15.43 4.54
C TYR A 225 15.17 16.70 3.98
N LEU A 226 14.35 16.57 2.95
CA LEU A 226 13.63 17.68 2.33
C LEU A 226 12.67 18.35 3.32
N SER A 227 11.96 17.56 4.14
CA SER A 227 11.10 18.10 5.20
C SER A 227 11.82 18.84 6.32
N ARG A 228 13.16 18.80 6.31
CA ARG A 228 14.05 19.49 7.26
C ARG A 228 14.95 20.53 6.61
N GLY A 229 14.59 20.95 5.40
CA GLY A 229 15.26 22.03 4.69
C GLY A 229 16.49 21.64 3.91
N TYR A 230 16.83 20.35 3.82
CA TYR A 230 17.99 19.89 3.04
C TYR A 230 17.58 19.64 1.59
N VAL A 231 17.35 20.71 0.83
CA VAL A 231 16.84 20.65 -0.55
C VAL A 231 17.82 20.03 -1.54
N ASP A 232 19.11 20.04 -1.23
CA ASP A 232 20.19 19.47 -2.05
C ASP A 232 20.54 18.04 -1.66
N PHE A 233 19.75 17.41 -0.80
CA PHE A 233 20.00 16.04 -0.40
C PHE A 233 20.01 15.09 -1.58
N ARG A 234 21.05 14.28 -1.67
CA ARG A 234 21.22 13.28 -2.73
C ARG A 234 21.70 11.96 -2.14
N ILE A 235 21.19 10.89 -2.73
CA ILE A 235 21.71 9.54 -2.50
C ILE A 235 22.58 9.21 -3.70
N ASN A 236 23.89 9.15 -3.48
CA ASN A 236 24.88 8.91 -4.54
C ASN A 236 24.86 7.44 -4.99
N SER A 237 24.79 6.52 -4.03
CA SER A 237 24.68 5.09 -4.29
C SER A 237 24.07 4.36 -3.08
N VAL A 238 23.48 3.21 -3.34
CA VAL A 238 23.15 2.21 -2.32
C VAL A 238 23.86 0.94 -2.72
N ASN A 239 24.81 0.52 -1.90
CA ASN A 239 25.58 -0.68 -2.13
C ASN A 239 25.03 -1.79 -1.25
N ALA A 240 24.69 -2.91 -1.86
CA ALA A 240 24.25 -4.13 -1.19
C ALA A 240 25.34 -5.20 -1.41
N GLU A 241 26.07 -5.52 -0.37
CA GLU A 241 27.12 -6.54 -0.41
C GLU A 241 26.67 -7.77 0.34
N LEU A 242 26.73 -8.92 -0.32
CA LEU A 242 26.41 -10.22 0.28
C LEU A 242 27.50 -10.61 1.27
N THR A 243 27.12 -11.11 2.45
CA THR A 243 28.08 -11.64 3.42
C THR A 243 28.86 -12.82 2.86
N GLN A 244 30.03 -13.13 3.42
CA GLN A 244 30.84 -14.27 2.96
C GLN A 244 30.11 -15.59 3.11
N GLU A 245 29.27 -15.74 4.13
CA GLU A 245 28.45 -16.92 4.40
C GLU A 245 27.18 -16.97 3.52
N ARG A 246 26.89 -15.88 2.76
CA ARG A 246 25.74 -15.73 1.86
C ARG A 246 24.37 -15.81 2.55
N ASP A 247 24.32 -15.53 3.82
CA ASP A 247 23.11 -15.54 4.66
C ASP A 247 22.58 -14.15 4.98
N GLY A 248 23.31 -13.07 4.64
CA GLY A 248 22.91 -11.70 4.90
C GLY A 248 23.45 -10.69 3.90
N TYR A 249 22.92 -9.47 3.97
CA TYR A 249 23.39 -8.30 3.23
C TYR A 249 23.89 -7.19 4.15
N PHE A 250 24.98 -6.57 3.73
CA PHE A 250 25.41 -5.26 4.23
C PHE A 250 24.90 -4.18 3.29
N LEU A 251 24.01 -3.32 3.79
CA LEU A 251 23.48 -2.19 3.04
C LEU A 251 24.21 -0.91 3.46
N VAL A 252 24.78 -0.22 2.49
CA VAL A 252 25.48 1.05 2.70
C VAL A 252 24.83 2.12 1.82
N PHE A 253 24.19 3.09 2.45
CA PHE A 253 23.65 4.28 1.79
C PHE A 253 24.73 5.36 1.76
N ASN A 254 25.23 5.71 0.59
CA ASN A 254 26.15 6.82 0.40
C ASN A 254 25.33 8.07 0.08
N VAL A 255 25.32 9.02 1.00
CA VAL A 255 24.47 10.22 0.94
C VAL A 255 25.31 11.50 0.94
N GLN A 256 24.74 12.53 0.35
CA GLN A 256 25.22 13.90 0.43
C GLN A 256 24.09 14.77 0.97
N GLU A 257 24.27 15.33 2.17
CA GLU A 257 23.19 16.04 2.87
C GLU A 257 22.88 17.42 2.30
N GLY A 258 23.90 18.12 1.80
CA GLY A 258 23.76 19.51 1.36
C GLY A 258 23.70 20.49 2.53
N GLN A 259 23.20 21.70 2.25
CA GLN A 259 22.99 22.76 3.24
C GLN A 259 21.51 22.82 3.64
N GLN A 260 21.26 23.26 4.87
CA GLN A 260 19.92 23.48 5.36
C GLN A 260 19.41 24.86 4.93
N PHE A 261 18.30 24.89 4.22
CA PHE A 261 17.63 26.11 3.81
C PHE A 261 16.48 26.48 4.75
N LYS A 262 16.33 27.77 4.96
CA LYS A 262 15.22 28.36 5.68
C LYS A 262 14.33 29.12 4.72
N ILE A 263 13.12 29.40 5.14
CA ILE A 263 12.20 30.25 4.40
C ILE A 263 12.69 31.71 4.54
N GLY A 264 12.86 32.37 3.41
CA GLY A 264 13.22 33.76 3.30
C GLY A 264 11.98 34.67 3.33
N GLN A 265 11.79 35.48 2.30
CA GLN A 265 10.59 36.30 2.15
C GLN A 265 9.41 35.46 1.70
N VAL A 266 8.22 35.78 2.22
CA VAL A 266 6.95 35.14 1.81
C VAL A 266 6.01 36.24 1.33
N THR A 267 5.62 36.16 0.07
CA THR A 267 4.74 37.13 -0.60
C THR A 267 3.61 36.43 -1.31
N THR A 268 2.49 37.12 -1.45
CA THR A 268 1.34 36.66 -2.24
C THR A 268 1.05 37.66 -3.33
N VAL A 269 0.85 37.19 -4.54
CA VAL A 269 0.46 38.01 -5.69
C VAL A 269 -0.79 37.40 -6.34
N SER A 270 -1.69 38.25 -6.82
CA SER A 270 -2.91 37.81 -7.50
C SER A 270 -2.88 38.24 -8.97
N GLU A 271 -3.04 37.25 -9.85
CA GLU A 271 -3.26 37.44 -11.29
C GLU A 271 -4.78 37.43 -11.61
N MET A 272 -5.63 37.24 -10.58
CA MET A 272 -7.08 37.21 -10.73
C MET A 272 -7.70 38.59 -10.45
N SER A 273 -8.46 39.08 -11.41
CA SER A 273 -9.25 40.31 -11.22
C SER A 273 -10.30 40.12 -10.12
N GLY A 274 -10.30 41.02 -9.13
CA GLY A 274 -11.26 41.02 -8.01
C GLY A 274 -10.84 40.15 -6.82
N VAL A 275 -9.65 39.58 -6.82
CA VAL A 275 -9.07 38.86 -5.69
C VAL A 275 -7.93 39.69 -5.10
N ASP A 276 -8.12 40.14 -3.85
CA ASP A 276 -7.12 40.95 -3.14
C ASP A 276 -6.02 40.05 -2.56
N ALA A 277 -4.80 40.21 -3.06
CA ALA A 277 -3.63 39.42 -2.59
C ALA A 277 -3.32 39.67 -1.11
N ASP A 278 -3.57 40.83 -0.58
CA ASP A 278 -3.29 41.18 0.81
C ASP A 278 -4.16 40.38 1.79
N GLU A 279 -5.43 40.13 1.44
CA GLU A 279 -6.32 39.29 2.23
C GLU A 279 -5.78 37.85 2.35
N TYR A 280 -5.24 37.32 1.26
CA TYR A 280 -4.62 35.98 1.25
C TYR A 280 -3.25 35.95 1.93
N GLN A 281 -2.51 37.05 1.88
CA GLN A 281 -1.27 37.20 2.62
C GLN A 281 -1.50 37.18 4.13
N GLU A 282 -2.59 37.77 4.63
CA GLU A 282 -2.93 37.79 6.07
C GLU A 282 -3.20 36.42 6.67
N VAL A 283 -3.73 35.47 5.90
CA VAL A 283 -3.93 34.08 6.38
C VAL A 283 -2.67 33.24 6.42
N THR A 284 -1.58 33.75 5.85
CA THR A 284 -0.28 33.07 5.82
C THR A 284 0.34 33.00 7.21
N LYS A 285 0.64 31.80 7.67
CA LYS A 285 1.25 31.55 8.99
C LYS A 285 2.75 31.31 8.94
N ILE A 286 3.30 31.04 7.76
CA ILE A 286 4.73 30.86 7.58
C ILE A 286 5.45 32.20 7.83
N ARG A 287 6.51 32.11 8.62
CA ARG A 287 7.36 33.28 8.93
C ARG A 287 8.77 33.10 8.37
N PRO A 288 9.41 34.17 7.92
CA PRO A 288 10.83 34.15 7.58
C PRO A 288 11.69 33.53 8.70
N GLY A 289 12.73 32.77 8.31
CA GLY A 289 13.64 32.11 9.24
C GLY A 289 13.22 30.71 9.70
N VAL A 290 12.01 30.27 9.41
CA VAL A 290 11.56 28.89 9.66
C VAL A 290 12.27 27.95 8.68
N VAL A 291 12.63 26.74 9.13
CA VAL A 291 13.23 25.72 8.27
C VAL A 291 12.23 25.34 7.17
N TYR A 292 12.72 25.33 5.93
CA TYR A 292 11.89 24.94 4.79
C TYR A 292 11.38 23.51 4.90
N SER A 293 10.11 23.33 4.57
CA SER A 293 9.48 22.02 4.39
C SER A 293 8.38 22.12 3.34
N PRO A 294 8.30 21.18 2.38
CA PRO A 294 7.21 21.16 1.39
C PRO A 294 5.83 21.14 2.04
N SER A 295 5.69 20.41 3.15
CA SER A 295 4.41 20.33 3.87
C SER A 295 3.92 21.66 4.44
N LEU A 296 4.81 22.59 4.77
CA LEU A 296 4.41 23.94 5.19
C LEU A 296 3.82 24.70 4.02
N ILE A 297 4.42 24.59 2.83
CA ILE A 297 3.93 25.25 1.62
C ILE A 297 2.54 24.72 1.26
N GLU A 298 2.37 23.39 1.27
CA GLU A 298 1.09 22.76 1.00
C GLU A 298 -0.01 23.21 1.98
N GLN A 299 0.32 23.34 3.27
CA GLN A 299 -0.61 23.84 4.28
C GLN A 299 -1.03 25.30 4.02
N GLU A 300 -0.11 26.16 3.56
CA GLU A 300 -0.46 27.53 3.23
C GLU A 300 -1.38 27.60 2.02
N ILE A 301 -1.07 26.83 0.97
CA ILE A 301 -1.93 26.74 -0.20
C ILE A 301 -3.32 26.27 0.20
N SER A 302 -3.43 25.23 1.03
CA SER A 302 -4.74 24.74 1.52
C SER A 302 -5.51 25.80 2.32
N ARG A 303 -4.82 26.66 3.10
CA ARG A 303 -5.47 27.77 3.81
C ARG A 303 -6.00 28.84 2.86
N MET A 304 -5.21 29.18 1.84
CA MET A 304 -5.62 30.14 0.81
C MET A 304 -6.80 29.60 0.01
N GLU A 305 -6.78 28.32 -0.38
CA GLU A 305 -7.91 27.68 -1.08
C GLU A 305 -9.16 27.63 -0.18
N ALA A 306 -9.02 27.31 1.10
CA ALA A 306 -10.14 27.36 2.05
C ALA A 306 -10.71 28.77 2.25
N LEU A 307 -9.88 29.83 2.17
CA LEU A 307 -10.33 31.20 2.17
C LEU A 307 -11.13 31.53 0.89
N ALA A 308 -10.62 31.06 -0.27
CA ALA A 308 -11.29 31.24 -1.55
C ALA A 308 -12.72 30.64 -1.54
N ILE A 309 -12.86 29.43 -1.02
CA ILE A 309 -14.17 28.76 -0.87
C ILE A 309 -15.10 29.60 0.01
N ARG A 310 -14.63 30.15 1.13
CA ARG A 310 -15.43 31.03 2.00
C ARG A 310 -15.86 32.32 1.32
N ASN A 311 -14.97 32.83 0.46
CA ASN A 311 -15.22 34.05 -0.29
C ASN A 311 -15.97 33.82 -1.62
N THR A 312 -16.41 32.58 -1.86
CA THR A 312 -17.09 32.17 -3.11
C THR A 312 -16.24 32.44 -4.38
N VAL A 313 -14.92 32.32 -4.26
CA VAL A 313 -13.98 32.45 -5.39
C VAL A 313 -13.72 31.07 -5.97
N ASP A 314 -14.48 30.71 -7.00
CA ASP A 314 -14.38 29.42 -7.66
C ASP A 314 -13.17 29.36 -8.61
N PHE A 315 -12.61 28.14 -8.77
CA PHE A 315 -11.51 27.84 -9.68
C PHE A 315 -10.24 28.64 -9.41
N MET A 316 -10.02 29.02 -8.16
CA MET A 316 -8.76 29.63 -7.75
C MET A 316 -7.68 28.56 -7.64
N ARG A 317 -6.51 28.85 -8.19
CA ARG A 317 -5.31 28.02 -8.08
C ARG A 317 -4.20 28.84 -7.44
N VAL A 318 -3.56 28.27 -6.45
CA VAL A 318 -2.39 28.87 -5.79
C VAL A 318 -1.17 28.04 -6.14
N GLU A 319 -0.18 28.66 -6.79
CA GLU A 319 1.09 28.03 -7.13
C GLU A 319 2.24 28.69 -6.39
N PRO A 320 3.11 27.93 -5.71
CA PRO A 320 4.29 28.51 -5.07
C PRO A 320 5.40 28.69 -6.12
N ARG A 321 5.88 29.91 -6.27
CA ARG A 321 7.11 30.22 -7.00
C ARG A 321 8.23 30.39 -5.99
N ILE A 322 9.21 29.47 -6.04
CA ILE A 322 10.29 29.41 -5.07
C ILE A 322 11.58 29.95 -5.70
N THR A 323 12.13 31.02 -5.13
CA THR A 323 13.38 31.62 -5.53
C THR A 323 14.45 31.29 -4.51
N ARG A 324 15.54 30.72 -4.97
CA ARG A 324 16.64 30.26 -4.13
C ARG A 324 17.70 31.36 -3.94
N ASN A 325 18.10 31.57 -2.70
CA ASN A 325 19.21 32.43 -2.33
C ASN A 325 20.32 31.60 -1.65
N ASP A 326 21.34 31.23 -2.43
CA ASP A 326 22.46 30.40 -1.94
C ASP A 326 23.37 31.13 -0.95
N ARG A 327 23.41 32.46 -1.01
CA ARG A 327 24.26 33.25 -0.12
C ARG A 327 23.75 33.23 1.32
N ASP A 328 22.46 33.38 1.47
CA ASP A 328 21.80 33.47 2.78
C ASP A 328 21.19 32.14 3.22
N LEU A 329 21.26 31.09 2.36
CA LEU A 329 20.64 29.78 2.54
C LEU A 329 19.15 29.89 2.81
N THR A 330 18.47 30.74 2.01
CA THR A 330 17.03 30.96 2.10
C THR A 330 16.32 30.63 0.80
N LEU A 331 15.04 30.30 0.94
CA LEU A 331 14.10 30.12 -0.16
C LEU A 331 13.00 31.16 -0.01
N ASP A 332 12.96 32.11 -0.92
CA ASP A 332 11.88 33.09 -0.98
C ASP A 332 10.70 32.46 -1.71
N ILE A 333 9.51 32.64 -1.14
CA ILE A 333 8.29 31.98 -1.61
C ILE A 333 7.29 33.05 -2.02
N GLU A 334 6.89 33.01 -3.27
CA GLU A 334 5.82 33.83 -3.82
C GLU A 334 4.62 32.94 -4.15
N PHE A 335 3.52 33.10 -3.43
CA PHE A 335 2.26 32.43 -3.76
C PHE A 335 1.56 33.21 -4.86
N VAL A 336 1.44 32.59 -6.04
CA VAL A 336 0.75 33.19 -7.19
C VAL A 336 -0.67 32.66 -7.26
N ILE A 337 -1.62 33.55 -7.07
CA ILE A 337 -3.05 33.25 -7.21
C ILE A 337 -3.44 33.47 -8.66
N SER A 338 -3.89 32.42 -9.32
CA SER A 338 -4.30 32.42 -10.71
C SER A 338 -5.65 31.73 -10.90
N ARG A 339 -6.25 31.92 -12.05
CA ARG A 339 -7.47 31.20 -12.40
C ARG A 339 -7.12 29.82 -12.95
N GLY A 340 -7.55 28.78 -12.25
CA GLY A 340 -7.46 27.41 -12.73
C GLY A 340 -8.45 27.12 -13.86
N GLN A 341 -8.33 25.92 -14.44
CA GLN A 341 -9.29 25.43 -15.43
C GLN A 341 -10.66 25.22 -14.77
N ARG A 342 -11.72 25.53 -15.49
CA ARG A 342 -13.10 25.26 -15.03
C ARG A 342 -13.41 23.79 -15.27
N VAL A 343 -13.04 22.95 -14.33
CA VAL A 343 -13.31 21.52 -14.38
C VAL A 343 -14.17 21.15 -13.18
N PHE A 344 -15.22 20.38 -13.42
CA PHE A 344 -16.17 19.93 -12.41
C PHE A 344 -16.09 18.43 -12.22
N VAL A 345 -16.42 17.96 -11.03
CA VAL A 345 -16.61 16.53 -10.77
C VAL A 345 -17.93 16.09 -11.40
N GLU A 346 -17.88 15.28 -12.45
CA GLU A 346 -19.07 14.74 -13.09
C GLU A 346 -19.72 13.70 -12.18
N ARG A 347 -18.92 12.73 -11.71
CA ARG A 347 -19.35 11.68 -10.78
C ARG A 347 -18.16 11.06 -10.07
N ILE A 348 -18.46 10.37 -8.98
CA ILE A 348 -17.50 9.58 -8.22
C ILE A 348 -17.94 8.12 -8.33
N ASP A 349 -17.18 7.32 -9.09
CA ASP A 349 -17.43 5.89 -9.30
C ASP A 349 -16.64 5.09 -8.26
N ILE A 350 -17.33 4.24 -7.49
CA ILE A 350 -16.70 3.44 -6.43
C ILE A 350 -16.92 1.97 -6.78
N GLU A 351 -15.82 1.23 -6.92
CA GLU A 351 -15.82 -0.18 -7.30
C GLU A 351 -15.00 -1.04 -6.31
N GLY A 352 -15.41 -2.33 -6.18
CA GLY A 352 -14.70 -3.30 -5.33
C GLY A 352 -15.16 -3.36 -3.87
N ASN A 353 -16.07 -2.47 -3.43
CA ASN A 353 -16.65 -2.48 -2.10
C ASN A 353 -17.85 -3.46 -2.00
N THR A 354 -17.55 -4.71 -1.72
CA THR A 354 -18.59 -5.77 -1.65
C THR A 354 -19.35 -5.79 -0.33
N THR A 355 -18.69 -5.46 0.77
CA THR A 355 -19.26 -5.41 2.13
C THR A 355 -19.44 -3.98 2.61
N THR A 356 -18.47 -3.12 2.36
CA THR A 356 -18.47 -1.72 2.79
C THR A 356 -19.49 -0.92 1.98
N LEU A 357 -20.39 -0.24 2.66
CA LEU A 357 -21.38 0.60 2.00
C LEU A 357 -20.72 1.81 1.32
N ASP A 358 -21.17 2.12 0.11
CA ASP A 358 -20.69 3.23 -0.73
C ASP A 358 -20.55 4.55 0.05
N ARG A 359 -21.54 4.89 0.87
CA ARG A 359 -21.52 6.10 1.72
C ARG A 359 -20.34 6.20 2.67
N VAL A 360 -19.69 5.07 3.05
CA VAL A 360 -18.53 5.06 3.97
C VAL A 360 -17.30 5.58 3.25
N ILE A 361 -17.16 5.26 1.97
CA ILE A 361 -16.09 5.72 1.11
C ILE A 361 -16.39 7.15 0.64
N ARG A 362 -17.60 7.38 0.14
CA ARG A 362 -18.06 8.67 -0.42
C ARG A 362 -17.93 9.82 0.58
N ARG A 363 -18.20 9.59 1.86
CA ARG A 363 -18.03 10.63 2.90
C ARG A 363 -16.58 11.06 3.15
N GLN A 364 -15.58 10.35 2.58
CA GLN A 364 -14.18 10.76 2.68
C GLN A 364 -13.84 11.89 1.71
N PHE A 365 -14.73 12.14 0.75
CA PHE A 365 -14.61 13.26 -0.17
C PHE A 365 -15.25 14.50 0.41
N PRO A 366 -14.56 15.66 0.44
CA PRO A 366 -15.16 16.95 0.79
C PRO A 366 -15.96 17.52 -0.36
N VAL A 367 -15.75 17.01 -1.58
CA VAL A 367 -16.41 17.43 -2.82
C VAL A 367 -17.55 16.48 -3.17
N ALA A 368 -18.62 17.03 -3.75
CA ALA A 368 -19.74 16.30 -4.30
C ALA A 368 -19.74 16.35 -5.84
N GLU A 369 -20.57 15.54 -6.45
CA GLU A 369 -20.81 15.58 -7.90
C GLU A 369 -21.43 16.93 -8.28
N GLY A 370 -20.84 17.59 -9.28
CA GLY A 370 -21.17 18.96 -9.69
C GLY A 370 -20.29 20.05 -9.08
N ASP A 371 -19.48 19.73 -8.07
CA ASP A 371 -18.56 20.70 -7.48
C ASP A 371 -17.31 20.94 -8.36
N PRO A 372 -16.60 22.05 -8.19
CA PRO A 372 -15.31 22.29 -8.82
C PRO A 372 -14.30 21.19 -8.47
N PHE A 373 -13.61 20.69 -9.48
CA PHE A 373 -12.58 19.67 -9.30
C PHE A 373 -11.30 20.27 -8.71
N ASN A 374 -10.87 19.75 -7.57
CA ASN A 374 -9.61 20.10 -6.93
C ASN A 374 -8.73 18.85 -6.76
N PRO A 375 -7.61 18.72 -7.51
CA PRO A 375 -6.73 17.53 -7.43
C PRO A 375 -6.14 17.29 -6.04
N ARG A 376 -6.00 18.35 -5.22
CA ARG A 376 -5.51 18.25 -3.83
C ARG A 376 -6.53 17.55 -2.96
N GLU A 377 -7.78 17.97 -3.01
CA GLU A 377 -8.87 17.37 -2.23
C GLU A 377 -9.09 15.91 -2.58
N ILE A 378 -8.91 15.55 -3.86
CA ILE A 378 -8.96 14.13 -4.29
C ILE A 378 -7.81 13.33 -3.68
N ARG A 379 -6.58 13.87 -3.66
CA ARG A 379 -5.44 13.19 -2.99
C ARG A 379 -5.66 13.05 -1.49
N GLU A 380 -6.16 14.08 -0.83
CA GLU A 380 -6.50 14.02 0.60
C GLU A 380 -7.61 13.01 0.89
N SER A 381 -8.58 12.89 -0.02
CA SER A 381 -9.62 11.86 0.06
C SER A 381 -9.05 10.46 -0.06
N ALA A 382 -8.10 10.26 -0.97
CA ALA A 382 -7.37 9.00 -1.09
C ALA A 382 -6.64 8.63 0.21
N GLU A 383 -5.98 9.59 0.86
CA GLU A 383 -5.32 9.36 2.15
C GLU A 383 -6.34 9.05 3.27
N ARG A 384 -7.50 9.73 3.28
CA ARG A 384 -8.58 9.42 4.24
C ARG A 384 -9.15 8.01 4.03
N ILE A 385 -9.31 7.58 2.78
CA ILE A 385 -9.76 6.22 2.46
C ILE A 385 -8.71 5.19 2.91
N ARG A 386 -7.40 5.44 2.69
CA ARG A 386 -6.32 4.59 3.21
C ARG A 386 -6.32 4.52 4.74
N ALA A 387 -6.57 5.65 5.40
CA ALA A 387 -6.61 5.73 6.86
C ALA A 387 -7.78 4.96 7.50
N LEU A 388 -8.82 4.59 6.76
CA LEU A 388 -9.88 3.70 7.24
C LEU A 388 -9.34 2.31 7.58
N ASP A 389 -8.29 1.88 6.89
CA ASP A 389 -7.67 0.56 7.05
C ASP A 389 -8.62 -0.62 6.74
N TYR A 390 -9.61 -0.38 5.85
CA TYR A 390 -10.58 -1.41 5.40
C TYR A 390 -10.16 -2.07 4.09
N PHE A 391 -9.19 -1.48 3.38
CA PHE A 391 -8.78 -1.85 2.03
C PHE A 391 -7.27 -2.13 1.98
N GLU A 392 -6.85 -3.05 1.09
CA GLU A 392 -5.43 -3.38 0.93
C GLU A 392 -4.65 -2.25 0.26
N SER A 393 -5.12 -1.77 -0.90
CA SER A 393 -4.46 -0.74 -1.69
C SER A 393 -5.49 0.10 -2.47
N PRO A 394 -6.21 1.02 -1.79
CA PRO A 394 -7.18 1.85 -2.47
C PRO A 394 -6.50 2.77 -3.49
N GLN A 395 -7.03 2.78 -4.72
CA GLN A 395 -6.62 3.66 -5.80
C GLN A 395 -7.71 4.71 -6.02
N VAL A 396 -7.30 5.97 -6.12
CA VAL A 396 -8.20 7.07 -6.44
C VAL A 396 -7.59 7.84 -7.60
N ASN A 397 -8.23 7.77 -8.75
CA ASN A 397 -7.76 8.34 -9.99
C ASN A 397 -8.80 9.29 -10.57
N ALA A 398 -8.36 10.31 -11.28
CA ALA A 398 -9.22 11.19 -12.02
C ALA A 398 -9.00 10.97 -13.51
N ARG A 399 -10.08 10.78 -14.27
CA ARG A 399 -10.06 10.66 -15.74
C ARG A 399 -11.01 11.67 -16.38
N GLU A 400 -10.82 11.93 -17.67
CA GLU A 400 -11.71 12.80 -18.44
C GLU A 400 -13.15 12.27 -18.41
N GLY A 401 -14.08 13.19 -18.19
CA GLY A 401 -15.52 12.93 -18.19
C GLY A 401 -16.16 13.01 -19.58
N SER A 402 -17.47 13.24 -19.59
CA SER A 402 -18.26 13.37 -20.82
C SER A 402 -17.91 14.61 -21.64
N SER A 403 -17.25 15.59 -21.04
CA SER A 403 -16.74 16.79 -21.69
C SER A 403 -15.36 17.19 -21.15
N PRO A 404 -14.58 18.00 -21.88
CA PRO A 404 -13.28 18.49 -21.41
C PRO A 404 -13.32 19.31 -20.10
N GLU A 405 -14.48 19.78 -19.72
CA GLU A 405 -14.72 20.53 -18.48
C GLU A 405 -15.22 19.63 -17.32
N GLN A 406 -15.21 18.32 -17.52
CA GLN A 406 -15.71 17.33 -16.55
C GLN A 406 -14.68 16.24 -16.28
N VAL A 407 -14.66 15.79 -15.04
CA VAL A 407 -13.76 14.72 -14.57
C VAL A 407 -14.59 13.68 -13.81
N ILE A 408 -14.33 12.43 -14.09
CA ILE A 408 -14.84 11.29 -13.32
C ILE A 408 -13.74 10.88 -12.35
N VAL A 409 -14.12 10.71 -11.08
CA VAL A 409 -13.22 10.20 -10.03
C VAL A 409 -13.50 8.72 -9.85
N ASP A 410 -12.56 7.87 -10.27
CA ASP A 410 -12.64 6.42 -10.09
C ASP A 410 -11.96 6.04 -8.76
N VAL A 411 -12.67 5.27 -7.94
CA VAL A 411 -12.23 4.79 -6.64
C VAL A 411 -12.27 3.27 -6.65
N ASP A 412 -11.12 2.65 -6.90
CA ASP A 412 -10.97 1.20 -6.90
C ASP A 412 -10.47 0.73 -5.55
N VAL A 413 -11.22 -0.16 -4.89
CA VAL A 413 -10.86 -0.69 -3.59
C VAL A 413 -10.86 -2.22 -3.59
N ALA A 414 -9.96 -2.82 -2.81
CA ALA A 414 -9.94 -4.24 -2.53
C ALA A 414 -10.10 -4.43 -1.01
N GLU A 415 -11.22 -4.99 -0.58
CA GLU A 415 -11.52 -5.16 0.84
C GLU A 415 -10.60 -6.18 1.51
N LYS A 416 -10.21 -5.88 2.74
CA LYS A 416 -9.49 -6.81 3.62
C LYS A 416 -10.28 -7.07 4.90
N PRO A 417 -9.98 -8.15 5.63
CA PRO A 417 -10.61 -8.41 6.92
C PRO A 417 -10.43 -7.24 7.89
N THR A 418 -11.54 -6.70 8.41
CA THR A 418 -11.58 -5.57 9.34
C THR A 418 -11.77 -6.02 10.79
N GLY A 419 -12.12 -7.29 10.97
CA GLY A 419 -12.25 -7.94 12.27
C GLY A 419 -10.94 -8.51 12.78
N SER A 420 -10.71 -8.43 14.09
CA SER A 420 -9.58 -9.06 14.76
C SER A 420 -10.03 -9.71 16.07
N LEU A 421 -9.51 -10.90 16.34
CA LEU A 421 -9.70 -11.63 17.59
C LEU A 421 -8.33 -11.85 18.21
N SER A 422 -8.13 -11.32 19.40
CA SER A 422 -6.86 -11.38 20.13
C SER A 422 -7.03 -12.20 21.41
N PHE A 423 -6.04 -13.06 21.66
CA PHE A 423 -5.94 -13.82 22.91
C PHE A 423 -4.62 -13.48 23.58
N GLY A 424 -4.64 -13.26 24.89
CA GLY A 424 -3.44 -12.94 25.64
C GLY A 424 -3.48 -13.53 27.04
N GLY A 425 -2.32 -13.99 27.52
CA GLY A 425 -2.07 -14.23 28.94
C GLY A 425 -1.46 -13.00 29.58
N THR A 426 -1.90 -12.63 30.76
CA THR A 426 -1.34 -11.53 31.57
C THR A 426 -0.88 -12.07 32.92
N PHE A 427 0.17 -11.48 33.45
CA PHE A 427 0.60 -11.72 34.79
C PHE A 427 0.94 -10.39 35.46
N SER A 428 0.38 -10.16 36.61
CA SER A 428 0.77 -9.04 37.46
C SER A 428 0.91 -9.51 38.91
N SER A 429 1.76 -8.83 39.66
CA SER A 429 1.91 -9.12 41.13
C SER A 429 0.68 -8.72 41.93
N GLU A 430 -0.21 -7.91 41.35
CA GLU A 430 -1.43 -7.41 42.01
C GLU A 430 -2.63 -8.32 41.72
N ASN A 431 -2.77 -8.81 40.45
CA ASN A 431 -3.97 -9.54 40.01
C ASN A 431 -3.70 -11.02 39.66
N GLY A 432 -2.46 -11.51 39.86
CA GLY A 432 -2.09 -12.87 39.55
C GLY A 432 -2.01 -13.15 38.04
N PHE A 433 -2.20 -14.39 37.63
CA PHE A 433 -2.27 -14.83 36.23
C PHE A 433 -3.68 -14.59 35.69
N GLY A 434 -3.75 -14.08 34.45
CA GLY A 434 -5.02 -13.79 33.82
C GLY A 434 -5.03 -14.14 32.32
N LEU A 435 -6.24 -14.25 31.79
CA LEU A 435 -6.52 -14.42 30.38
C LEU A 435 -7.32 -13.22 29.86
N ALA A 436 -6.96 -12.73 28.68
CA ALA A 436 -7.68 -11.66 28.01
C ALA A 436 -8.08 -12.11 26.60
N VAL A 437 -9.32 -11.81 26.21
CA VAL A 437 -9.86 -11.99 24.88
C VAL A 437 -10.45 -10.66 24.44
N SER A 438 -10.04 -10.19 23.26
CA SER A 438 -10.59 -8.97 22.68
C SER A 438 -11.00 -9.23 21.24
N PHE A 439 -12.25 -8.97 20.92
CA PHE A 439 -12.80 -8.95 19.57
C PHE A 439 -13.03 -7.50 19.15
N VAL A 440 -12.51 -7.11 18.01
CA VAL A 440 -12.72 -5.78 17.42
C VAL A 440 -13.16 -5.95 15.99
N GLU A 441 -14.31 -5.40 15.62
CA GLU A 441 -14.75 -5.23 14.23
C GLU A 441 -14.83 -3.73 13.92
N ARG A 442 -13.99 -3.26 12.97
CA ARG A 442 -13.87 -1.83 12.65
C ARG A 442 -14.85 -1.36 11.60
N ASN A 443 -15.39 -2.29 10.82
CA ASN A 443 -16.37 -2.00 9.77
C ASN A 443 -17.65 -2.81 10.00
N PHE A 444 -18.20 -2.70 11.21
CA PHE A 444 -19.35 -3.50 11.61
C PHE A 444 -20.52 -3.33 10.63
N VAL A 445 -20.96 -4.46 10.05
CA VAL A 445 -22.03 -4.53 9.03
C VAL A 445 -21.74 -3.61 7.82
N GLY A 446 -20.48 -3.38 7.48
CA GLY A 446 -20.10 -2.53 6.34
C GLY A 446 -20.42 -1.04 6.48
N ARG A 447 -20.73 -0.57 7.68
CA ARG A 447 -21.18 0.81 7.94
C ARG A 447 -20.06 1.75 8.41
N GLY A 448 -18.83 1.23 8.54
CA GLY A 448 -17.72 1.98 9.12
C GLY A 448 -17.88 2.22 10.63
N GLN A 449 -18.78 1.48 11.27
CA GLN A 449 -18.97 1.46 12.71
C GLN A 449 -17.94 0.54 13.36
N THR A 450 -17.56 0.83 14.60
CA THR A 450 -16.66 -0.06 15.34
C THR A 450 -17.42 -0.73 16.48
N LEU A 451 -17.35 -2.06 16.55
CA LEU A 451 -17.80 -2.84 17.68
C LEU A 451 -16.59 -3.49 18.34
N LYS A 452 -16.44 -3.29 19.65
CA LYS A 452 -15.38 -3.91 20.43
C LYS A 452 -15.98 -4.65 21.62
N LEU A 453 -15.56 -5.91 21.80
CA LEU A 453 -15.90 -6.75 22.94
C LEU A 453 -14.61 -7.14 23.66
N ASP A 454 -14.50 -6.79 24.92
CA ASP A 454 -13.35 -7.12 25.77
C ASP A 454 -13.80 -8.04 26.90
N PHE A 455 -13.02 -9.08 27.09
CA PHE A 455 -13.17 -10.01 28.20
C PHE A 455 -11.79 -10.23 28.80
N SER A 456 -11.65 -10.00 30.09
CA SER A 456 -10.42 -10.27 30.84
C SER A 456 -10.79 -10.89 32.18
N THR A 457 -10.13 -11.99 32.52
CA THR A 457 -10.25 -12.62 33.81
C THR A 457 -8.85 -12.90 34.38
N ALA A 458 -8.66 -12.59 35.65
CA ALA A 458 -7.46 -12.91 36.37
C ALA A 458 -7.86 -13.47 37.76
N GLU A 459 -6.90 -13.94 38.55
CA GLU A 459 -7.17 -14.53 39.84
C GLU A 459 -7.90 -13.55 40.79
N GLU A 460 -7.60 -12.24 40.64
CA GLU A 460 -8.10 -11.20 41.54
C GLU A 460 -8.89 -10.09 40.81
N SER A 461 -9.23 -10.27 39.55
CA SER A 461 -10.04 -9.29 38.81
C SER A 461 -10.74 -9.89 37.57
N GLU A 462 -11.91 -9.36 37.28
CA GLU A 462 -12.65 -9.66 36.05
C GLU A 462 -13.11 -8.36 35.41
N THR A 463 -13.07 -8.31 34.07
CA THR A 463 -13.57 -7.17 33.32
C THR A 463 -14.27 -7.65 32.04
N TYR A 464 -15.46 -7.13 31.83
CA TYR A 464 -16.29 -7.35 30.65
C TYR A 464 -16.60 -5.98 30.04
N GLY A 465 -16.35 -5.80 28.76
CA GLY A 465 -16.57 -4.53 28.09
C GLY A 465 -17.23 -4.68 26.73
N ILE A 466 -18.19 -3.81 26.45
CA ILE A 466 -18.77 -3.63 25.12
C ILE A 466 -18.61 -2.16 24.76
N SER A 467 -17.99 -1.89 23.62
CA SER A 467 -17.87 -0.54 23.07
C SER A 467 -18.39 -0.50 21.65
N PHE A 468 -19.22 0.47 21.36
CA PHE A 468 -19.75 0.74 20.02
C PHE A 468 -19.42 2.17 19.64
N ARG A 469 -19.03 2.40 18.38
CA ARG A 469 -18.75 3.72 17.83
C ARG A 469 -19.35 3.87 16.44
N GLU A 470 -20.19 4.88 16.26
CA GLU A 470 -20.64 5.40 14.96
C GLU A 470 -19.86 6.70 14.69
N PRO A 471 -18.99 6.74 13.66
CA PRO A 471 -18.18 7.92 13.38
C PRO A 471 -18.93 9.05 12.68
N ALA A 472 -20.10 8.78 12.08
CA ALA A 472 -20.83 9.74 11.25
C ALA A 472 -22.35 9.62 11.42
N VAL A 473 -22.84 10.08 12.55
CA VAL A 473 -24.28 10.08 12.86
C VAL A 473 -25.03 10.92 11.84
N LEU A 474 -26.06 10.31 11.21
CA LEU A 474 -26.85 10.91 10.14
C LEU A 474 -26.02 11.43 8.95
N GLY A 475 -24.84 10.84 8.69
CA GLY A 475 -23.95 11.23 7.61
C GLY A 475 -23.17 12.54 7.85
N ARG A 476 -23.23 13.10 9.05
CA ARG A 476 -22.49 14.30 9.45
C ARG A 476 -21.21 13.91 10.18
N ASP A 477 -20.21 14.80 10.23
CA ASP A 477 -19.02 14.64 11.08
C ASP A 477 -19.38 14.83 12.57
N LEU A 478 -20.20 13.91 13.05
CA LEU A 478 -20.67 13.80 14.42
C LEU A 478 -20.53 12.36 14.85
N GLY A 479 -19.58 12.09 15.73
CA GLY A 479 -19.37 10.75 16.29
C GLY A 479 -20.32 10.48 17.45
N PHE A 480 -20.82 9.24 17.53
CA PHE A 480 -21.50 8.74 18.72
C PHE A 480 -20.73 7.52 19.23
N GLY A 481 -20.43 7.49 20.51
CA GLY A 481 -19.85 6.34 21.19
C GLY A 481 -20.74 5.87 22.33
N LEU A 482 -20.69 4.57 22.61
CA LEU A 482 -21.34 3.94 23.74
C LEU A 482 -20.38 2.93 24.35
N GLN A 483 -20.13 3.07 25.64
CA GLN A 483 -19.38 2.09 26.42
C GLN A 483 -20.25 1.52 27.54
N LEU A 484 -20.28 0.21 27.64
CA LEU A 484 -20.84 -0.54 28.76
C LEU A 484 -19.74 -1.44 29.30
N SER A 485 -19.47 -1.39 30.58
CA SER A 485 -18.48 -2.25 31.22
C SER A 485 -18.91 -2.69 32.61
N TYR A 486 -18.52 -3.91 32.92
CA TYR A 486 -18.62 -4.50 34.25
C TYR A 486 -17.21 -4.91 34.70
N GLY A 487 -16.86 -4.66 35.93
CA GLY A 487 -15.56 -5.04 36.47
C GLY A 487 -15.64 -5.39 37.96
N THR A 488 -14.87 -6.40 38.35
CA THR A 488 -14.62 -6.75 39.75
C THR A 488 -13.12 -6.67 40.06
N SER A 489 -12.80 -6.29 41.25
CA SER A 489 -11.41 -6.31 41.77
C SER A 489 -11.42 -6.87 43.17
N ASN A 490 -10.74 -8.01 43.34
CA ASN A 490 -10.58 -8.72 44.60
C ASN A 490 -9.10 -8.78 44.99
N SER A 491 -8.33 -7.73 44.63
CA SER A 491 -6.88 -7.71 44.77
C SER A 491 -6.44 -7.89 46.24
N SER A 492 -5.50 -8.80 46.42
CA SER A 492 -4.87 -9.05 47.73
C SER A 492 -4.07 -7.85 48.27
N ALA A 493 -3.77 -6.86 47.39
CA ALA A 493 -3.14 -5.60 47.78
C ALA A 493 -4.08 -4.68 48.60
N TYR A 494 -5.40 -4.93 48.55
CA TYR A 494 -6.42 -4.15 49.25
C TYR A 494 -7.16 -5.00 50.24
N THR A 495 -7.71 -4.35 51.25
CA THR A 495 -8.49 -5.01 52.32
C THR A 495 -9.98 -5.16 51.95
N PHE A 496 -10.39 -4.65 50.80
CA PHE A 496 -11.76 -4.65 50.31
C PHE A 496 -11.82 -5.17 48.86
N ASP A 497 -12.97 -5.65 48.49
CA ASP A 497 -13.32 -5.98 47.11
C ASP A 497 -14.15 -4.85 46.52
N SER A 498 -14.15 -4.72 45.19
CA SER A 498 -14.99 -3.74 44.51
C SER A 498 -15.66 -4.32 43.27
N GLU A 499 -16.89 -3.88 43.04
CA GLU A 499 -17.67 -4.19 41.84
C GLU A 499 -18.11 -2.88 41.18
N SER A 500 -18.02 -2.79 39.87
CA SER A 500 -18.43 -1.60 39.12
C SER A 500 -19.17 -1.93 37.84
N ILE A 501 -20.22 -1.17 37.56
CA ILE A 501 -20.96 -1.17 36.30
C ILE A 501 -20.92 0.24 35.75
N VAL A 502 -20.46 0.40 34.51
CA VAL A 502 -20.33 1.72 33.85
C VAL A 502 -21.14 1.74 32.56
N PHE A 503 -21.99 2.74 32.41
CA PHE A 503 -22.66 3.10 31.16
C PHE A 503 -22.23 4.51 30.76
N LYS A 504 -21.57 4.63 29.58
CA LYS A 504 -20.99 5.90 29.14
C LYS A 504 -21.25 6.17 27.66
N PRO A 505 -22.35 6.83 27.30
CA PRO A 505 -22.53 7.42 25.99
C PRO A 505 -21.69 8.70 25.83
N ASN A 506 -21.21 8.96 24.60
CA ASN A 506 -20.53 10.19 24.23
C ASN A 506 -20.88 10.66 22.84
N LEU A 507 -20.75 11.97 22.62
CA LEU A 507 -20.87 12.64 21.33
C LEU A 507 -19.56 13.38 21.03
N ASP A 508 -19.02 13.16 19.83
CA ASP A 508 -17.76 13.76 19.38
C ASP A 508 -18.03 14.66 18.18
N PHE A 509 -17.61 15.92 18.23
CA PHE A 509 -17.76 16.84 17.11
C PHE A 509 -16.52 17.72 16.90
N PRO A 510 -16.18 18.06 15.64
CA PRO A 510 -15.07 18.93 15.34
C PRO A 510 -15.40 20.38 15.74
N LEU A 511 -14.45 21.07 16.36
CA LEU A 511 -14.51 22.51 16.60
C LEU A 511 -13.57 23.29 15.67
N SER A 512 -12.49 22.66 15.24
CA SER A 512 -11.52 23.21 14.31
C SER A 512 -10.81 22.08 13.56
N GLU A 513 -9.98 22.43 12.60
CA GLU A 513 -9.17 21.48 11.82
C GLU A 513 -8.43 20.45 12.71
N ASN A 514 -7.84 20.91 13.82
CA ASN A 514 -7.06 20.08 14.75
C ASN A 514 -7.77 19.89 16.11
N GLY A 515 -8.97 20.41 16.29
CA GLY A 515 -9.67 20.44 17.56
C GLY A 515 -10.98 19.68 17.54
N ARG A 516 -11.17 18.71 18.43
CA ARG A 516 -12.43 17.97 18.65
C ARG A 516 -12.90 18.10 20.08
N LEU A 517 -14.20 18.23 20.26
CA LEU A 517 -14.86 18.22 21.56
C LEU A 517 -15.69 16.95 21.69
N SER A 518 -15.43 16.20 22.77
CA SER A 518 -16.26 15.07 23.18
C SER A 518 -17.06 15.46 24.41
N VAL A 519 -18.36 15.24 24.38
CA VAL A 519 -19.24 15.41 25.54
C VAL A 519 -19.77 14.04 25.92
N ASN A 520 -19.66 13.68 27.18
CA ASN A 520 -20.10 12.38 27.68
C ASN A 520 -21.01 12.51 28.90
N TYR A 521 -21.89 11.54 29.04
CA TYR A 521 -22.58 11.23 30.27
C TYR A 521 -22.02 9.93 30.82
N THR A 522 -21.83 9.83 32.14
CA THR A 522 -21.39 8.61 32.78
C THR A 522 -22.35 8.27 33.93
N ALA A 523 -22.97 7.12 33.84
CA ALA A 523 -23.69 6.48 34.90
C ALA A 523 -22.85 5.29 35.38
N GLU A 524 -22.50 5.30 36.64
CA GLU A 524 -21.63 4.28 37.25
C GLU A 524 -22.21 3.83 38.57
N SER A 525 -22.31 2.53 38.79
CA SER A 525 -22.60 1.93 40.08
C SER A 525 -21.32 1.31 40.61
N ILE A 526 -20.89 1.70 41.82
CA ILE A 526 -19.73 1.13 42.48
C ILE A 526 -20.19 0.56 43.80
N ASP A 527 -19.84 -0.69 44.08
CA ASP A 527 -20.01 -1.35 45.38
C ASP A 527 -18.66 -1.71 45.95
N VAL A 528 -18.45 -1.37 47.25
CA VAL A 528 -17.24 -1.70 48.00
C VAL A 528 -17.63 -2.73 49.03
N LEU A 529 -17.07 -3.93 48.92
CA LEU A 529 -17.42 -5.09 49.70
C LEU A 529 -16.34 -5.38 50.76
N ALA A 530 -16.77 -5.67 51.97
CA ALA A 530 -15.84 -6.00 53.04
C ALA A 530 -15.26 -7.41 52.86
N ARG A 531 -13.94 -7.52 52.77
CA ARG A 531 -13.26 -8.81 52.85
C ARG A 531 -13.06 -9.25 54.31
N ASN A 532 -12.58 -8.35 55.15
CA ASN A 532 -12.44 -8.56 56.59
C ASN A 532 -12.78 -7.26 57.33
N PRO A 533 -13.96 -7.16 57.97
CA PRO A 533 -14.43 -5.92 58.60
C PRO A 533 -13.51 -5.35 59.68
N ALA A 534 -12.63 -6.16 60.27
CA ALA A 534 -11.73 -5.73 61.35
C ALA A 534 -10.47 -5.00 60.85
N GLU A 535 -10.20 -4.99 59.55
CA GLU A 535 -8.96 -4.47 58.96
C GLU A 535 -9.14 -3.16 58.17
N HIS A 536 -10.35 -2.59 58.14
CA HIS A 536 -10.63 -1.39 57.35
C HIS A 536 -10.43 -0.11 58.14
N GLY A 537 -9.86 0.92 57.48
CA GLY A 537 -9.89 2.29 57.99
C GLY A 537 -11.31 2.88 57.92
N LEU A 538 -11.55 3.94 58.70
CA LEU A 538 -12.89 4.55 58.81
C LEU A 538 -13.52 4.93 57.48
N ILE A 539 -12.73 5.44 56.53
CA ILE A 539 -13.24 5.85 55.19
C ILE A 539 -13.78 4.64 54.43
N ILE A 540 -13.03 3.55 54.39
CA ILE A 540 -13.46 2.32 53.72
C ILE A 540 -14.68 1.71 54.41
N GLN A 541 -14.72 1.76 55.76
CA GLN A 541 -15.88 1.28 56.51
C GLN A 541 -17.15 2.09 56.19
N ASP A 542 -17.01 3.41 55.98
CA ASP A 542 -18.13 4.27 55.62
C ASP A 542 -18.62 3.93 54.19
N ASP A 543 -17.71 3.67 53.23
CA ASP A 543 -18.06 3.25 51.87
C ASP A 543 -18.76 1.88 51.86
N ILE A 544 -18.26 0.90 52.65
CA ILE A 544 -18.88 -0.41 52.80
C ILE A 544 -20.29 -0.29 53.41
N ASN A 545 -20.45 0.54 54.46
CA ASN A 545 -21.74 0.76 55.10
C ASN A 545 -22.75 1.48 54.20
N ALA A 546 -22.26 2.29 53.29
CA ALA A 546 -23.09 2.98 52.30
C ALA A 546 -23.65 2.02 51.20
N GLY A 547 -22.99 0.85 51.02
CA GLY A 547 -23.35 -0.12 49.96
C GLY A 547 -23.11 0.43 48.54
N ALA A 548 -23.81 -0.15 47.59
CA ALA A 548 -23.68 0.26 46.19
C ALA A 548 -24.02 1.76 46.00
N GLN A 549 -23.03 2.53 45.56
CA GLN A 549 -23.18 3.96 45.29
C GLN A 549 -23.39 4.21 43.82
N PHE A 550 -24.39 4.99 43.49
CA PHE A 550 -24.66 5.44 42.14
C PHE A 550 -23.97 6.78 41.88
N ARG A 551 -23.16 6.85 40.83
CA ARG A 551 -22.46 8.03 40.37
C ARG A 551 -23.04 8.47 38.99
N SER A 552 -23.51 9.69 38.93
CA SER A 552 -24.00 10.31 37.68
C SER A 552 -23.19 11.57 37.39
N SER A 553 -22.56 11.62 36.24
CA SER A 553 -21.73 12.75 35.84
C SER A 553 -21.89 13.12 34.34
N VAL A 554 -21.75 14.40 34.07
CA VAL A 554 -21.56 14.93 32.70
C VAL A 554 -20.14 15.45 32.58
N GLY A 555 -19.51 15.10 31.48
CA GLY A 555 -18.14 15.53 31.23
C GLY A 555 -17.94 16.03 29.81
N TYR A 556 -16.83 16.72 29.63
CA TYR A 556 -16.33 17.07 28.31
C TYR A 556 -14.83 16.80 28.25
N THR A 557 -14.36 16.53 27.03
CA THR A 557 -12.93 16.43 26.71
C THR A 557 -12.66 17.18 25.42
N TYR A 558 -11.83 18.20 25.49
CA TYR A 558 -11.29 18.86 24.32
C TYR A 558 -9.96 18.23 23.94
N THR A 559 -9.84 17.80 22.68
CA THR A 559 -8.62 17.21 22.12
C THR A 559 -8.10 18.11 21.01
N TYR A 560 -6.85 18.53 21.12
CA TYR A 560 -6.12 19.24 20.08
C TYR A 560 -5.00 18.34 19.58
N ASP A 561 -5.02 17.96 18.28
CA ASP A 561 -4.15 16.97 17.69
C ASP A 561 -3.53 17.49 16.39
N THR A 562 -2.22 17.73 16.41
CA THR A 562 -1.43 18.16 15.25
C THR A 562 -0.48 17.07 14.75
N ARG A 563 -0.68 15.83 15.19
CA ARG A 563 0.20 14.72 14.80
C ARG A 563 0.10 14.46 13.30
N ARG A 564 1.24 14.32 12.67
CA ARG A 564 1.34 13.91 11.27
C ARG A 564 1.34 12.39 11.21
N SER A 565 0.49 11.81 10.37
CA SER A 565 0.22 10.38 10.23
C SER A 565 -0.30 9.70 11.51
N GLY A 566 -1.57 9.28 11.49
CA GLY A 566 -2.32 8.85 12.68
C GLY A 566 -1.85 7.54 13.34
N LEU A 567 -1.22 6.61 12.60
CA LEU A 567 -0.85 5.29 13.11
C LEU A 567 0.55 5.26 13.76
N ASP A 568 1.50 6.01 13.20
CA ASP A 568 2.86 6.14 13.77
C ASP A 568 3.32 7.60 13.66
N PRO A 569 2.92 8.46 14.61
CA PRO A 569 3.20 9.88 14.53
C PRO A 569 4.70 10.15 14.66
N THR A 570 5.27 10.77 13.64
CA THR A 570 6.69 11.15 13.59
C THR A 570 6.95 12.56 14.12
N ALA A 571 5.93 13.41 14.16
CA ALA A 571 6.00 14.78 14.67
C ALA A 571 4.61 15.29 15.03
N GLY A 572 4.54 16.23 15.97
CA GLY A 572 3.30 16.91 16.37
C GLY A 572 2.99 16.80 17.84
N VAL A 573 1.88 17.37 18.25
CA VAL A 573 1.46 17.47 19.65
C VAL A 573 0.02 16.96 19.78
N LEU A 574 -0.25 16.17 20.80
CA LEU A 574 -1.58 15.81 21.28
C LEU A 574 -1.79 16.42 22.64
N LEU A 575 -2.76 17.32 22.76
CA LEU A 575 -3.21 17.89 24.01
C LEU A 575 -4.64 17.44 24.28
N GLN A 576 -4.91 16.95 25.47
CA GLN A 576 -6.28 16.66 25.91
C GLN A 576 -6.52 17.32 27.25
N PHE A 577 -7.65 18.01 27.34
CA PHE A 577 -8.14 18.59 28.58
C PHE A 577 -9.59 18.17 28.77
N GLY A 578 -9.91 17.61 29.92
CA GLY A 578 -11.26 17.16 30.25
C GLY A 578 -11.68 17.47 31.65
N GLN A 579 -12.97 17.67 31.83
CA GLN A 579 -13.61 17.78 33.15
C GLN A 579 -14.88 16.95 33.19
N ASP A 580 -15.06 16.24 34.29
CA ASP A 580 -16.29 15.52 34.64
C ASP A 580 -16.88 16.16 35.90
N PHE A 581 -18.17 16.45 35.86
CA PHE A 581 -18.96 17.05 36.95
C PHE A 581 -19.93 15.99 37.44
N ALA A 582 -19.65 15.40 38.59
CA ALA A 582 -20.53 14.45 39.24
C ALA A 582 -21.47 15.16 40.21
N GLY A 583 -22.68 14.64 40.34
CA GLY A 583 -23.72 15.21 41.21
C GLY A 583 -25.03 15.55 40.53
N LEU A 584 -25.22 15.12 39.29
CA LEU A 584 -26.48 15.25 38.53
C LEU A 584 -27.51 14.15 38.86
N GLY A 585 -27.72 13.90 40.13
CA GLY A 585 -28.34 12.70 40.66
C GLY A 585 -27.28 11.66 41.05
N GLY A 586 -27.57 10.83 42.09
CA GLY A 586 -26.60 9.89 42.64
C GLY A 586 -25.90 10.39 43.91
N ASP A 587 -25.07 9.53 44.46
CA ASP A 587 -24.58 9.65 45.85
C ASP A 587 -23.27 10.45 45.92
N SER A 588 -22.53 10.55 44.80
CA SER A 588 -21.21 11.19 44.78
C SER A 588 -21.24 12.57 44.12
N LYS A 589 -20.55 13.56 44.72
CA LYS A 589 -20.42 14.93 44.19
C LYS A 589 -18.95 15.33 44.13
N PHE A 590 -18.41 15.51 42.92
CA PHE A 590 -17.04 15.98 42.70
C PHE A 590 -16.85 16.57 41.31
N VAL A 591 -15.74 17.26 41.16
CA VAL A 591 -15.23 17.66 39.83
C VAL A 591 -13.90 16.98 39.61
N ARG A 592 -13.78 16.24 38.53
CA ARG A 592 -12.52 15.61 38.13
C ARG A 592 -11.96 16.34 36.90
N THR A 593 -10.72 16.81 37.00
CA THR A 593 -10.01 17.45 35.89
C THR A 593 -8.90 16.52 35.41
N THR A 594 -8.82 16.29 34.13
CA THR A 594 -7.82 15.43 33.47
C THR A 594 -7.07 16.22 32.42
N GLY A 595 -5.74 16.20 32.44
CA GLY A 595 -4.86 16.75 31.43
C GLY A 595 -3.93 15.70 30.89
N LYS A 596 -3.78 15.60 29.56
CA LYS A 596 -2.78 14.74 28.91
C LYS A 596 -2.03 15.55 27.86
N HIS A 597 -0.74 15.34 27.81
CA HIS A 597 0.16 15.98 26.84
C HIS A 597 1.12 14.93 26.27
N HIS A 598 1.16 14.82 24.96
CA HIS A 598 2.14 14.00 24.24
C HIS A 598 2.76 14.84 23.12
N ALA A 599 4.08 14.77 22.98
CA ALA A 599 4.81 15.45 21.91
C ALA A 599 5.74 14.45 21.21
N TRP A 600 5.80 14.55 19.88
CA TRP A 600 6.67 13.77 19.01
C TRP A 600 7.61 14.72 18.29
N PHE A 601 8.92 14.40 18.25
CA PHE A 601 9.98 15.25 17.72
C PHE A 601 10.84 14.50 16.69
#